data_17a161c2c199fc4f50ed619ceebd679f
#
_entry.id   17a161c2c199fc4f50ed619ceebd679f
#
_cell.length_a   1.000
_cell.length_b   1.000
_cell.length_c   1.000
_cell.angle_alpha   90.00
_cell.angle_beta   90.00
_cell.angle_gamma   90.00
#
_symmetry.space_group_name_H-M   'P 1'
#
loop_
_entity.id
_entity.type
_entity.pdbx_description
1 polymer ?
#
loop_
_entity_poly.entity_id
_entity_poly.type
_entity_poly.pdbx_seq_one_letter_code
_entity_poly.pdbx_strand_id
1 'polypeptide(L)'
;LYWRTSPEYSSRQFREQITHWALRWGNGYAEIEPDQIGRPIALHPIHPDRVEVCRALEETYDSYGDKIAPGELYYEVNNGTQGMAYLSARRMFHIRGMGDGPVGMSVAQYAAQSIGWAKAAQMFGAAFFGNGANVSLVVKNKIAISPEGLKKQQAEFAALYTGPRNAR
;
A
#
# COMPACT_ATOMS: atom_id res chain seq x y z
N LEU A 1 2.51 17.62 -25.30
CA LEU A 1 2.72 17.00 -23.98
C LEU A 1 3.76 17.72 -23.10
N TYR A 2 4.58 18.64 -23.63
CA TYR A 2 5.63 19.32 -22.85
C TYR A 2 5.07 20.16 -21.69
N TRP A 3 4.05 20.97 -21.92
CA TRP A 3 3.43 21.84 -20.90
C TRP A 3 2.19 21.24 -20.24
N ARG A 4 1.41 20.46 -20.98
CA ARG A 4 0.21 19.78 -20.52
C ARG A 4 0.19 18.36 -21.05
N THR A 5 -0.19 17.42 -20.19
CA THR A 5 -0.36 16.00 -20.57
C THR A 5 -1.81 15.70 -20.95
N SER A 6 -2.76 16.46 -20.41
CA SER A 6 -4.17 16.41 -20.75
C SER A 6 -4.83 17.77 -20.46
N PRO A 7 -6.10 18.00 -20.82
CA PRO A 7 -6.82 19.21 -20.42
C PRO A 7 -6.86 19.43 -18.90
N GLU A 8 -6.84 18.35 -18.12
CA GLU A 8 -6.98 18.37 -16.66
C GLU A 8 -5.64 18.45 -15.92
N TYR A 9 -4.56 17.95 -16.53
CA TYR A 9 -3.26 17.82 -15.87
C TYR A 9 -2.16 18.61 -16.57
N SER A 10 -1.45 19.43 -15.81
CA SER A 10 -0.15 19.95 -16.25
C SER A 10 0.87 18.81 -16.27
N SER A 11 1.92 18.97 -17.08
CA SER A 11 3.01 17.99 -17.18
C SER A 11 3.71 17.72 -15.84
N ARG A 12 3.77 18.72 -14.95
CA ARG A 12 4.30 18.58 -13.60
C ARG A 12 3.39 17.72 -12.72
N GLN A 13 2.10 18.04 -12.64
CA GLN A 13 1.11 17.29 -11.86
C GLN A 13 1.01 15.84 -12.30
N PHE A 14 1.03 15.60 -13.62
CA PHE A 14 1.06 14.26 -14.16
C PHE A 14 2.26 13.45 -13.64
N ARG A 15 3.48 14.01 -13.74
CA ARG A 15 4.69 13.31 -13.27
C ARG A 15 4.66 13.06 -11.76
N GLU A 16 4.24 14.02 -10.96
CA GLU A 16 4.06 13.86 -9.52
C GLU A 16 3.08 12.72 -9.21
N GLN A 17 1.92 12.71 -9.87
CA GLN A 17 0.87 11.72 -9.65
C GLN A 17 1.31 10.31 -10.05
N ILE A 18 1.89 10.14 -11.23
CA ILE A 18 2.35 8.84 -11.72
C ILE A 18 3.49 8.30 -10.85
N THR A 19 4.44 9.15 -10.46
CA THR A 19 5.54 8.75 -9.56
C THR A 19 5.02 8.35 -8.20
N HIS A 20 4.09 9.12 -7.63
CA HIS A 20 3.45 8.79 -6.37
C HIS A 20 2.76 7.42 -6.42
N TRP A 21 2.03 7.13 -7.50
CA TRP A 21 1.38 5.83 -7.67
C TRP A 21 2.38 4.68 -7.86
N ALA A 22 3.41 4.88 -8.67
CA ALA A 22 4.47 3.89 -8.85
C ALA A 22 5.16 3.52 -7.52
N LEU A 23 5.42 4.49 -6.65
CA LEU A 23 6.02 4.26 -5.34
C LEU A 23 5.05 3.59 -4.36
N ARG A 24 3.79 4.03 -4.32
CA ARG A 24 2.83 3.58 -3.32
C ARG A 24 2.15 2.25 -3.70
N TRP A 25 1.75 2.09 -4.95
CA TRP A 25 1.07 0.89 -5.46
C TRP A 25 1.97 -0.03 -6.28
N GLY A 26 3.20 0.40 -6.57
CA GLY A 26 4.13 -0.36 -7.38
C GLY A 26 3.98 -0.11 -8.88
N ASN A 27 2.95 0.60 -9.32
CA ASN A 27 2.67 0.85 -10.72
C ASN A 27 2.02 2.21 -10.90
N GLY A 28 2.34 2.87 -12.00
CA GLY A 28 1.68 4.09 -12.45
C GLY A 28 1.18 3.92 -13.88
N TYR A 29 -0.09 4.20 -14.11
CA TYR A 29 -0.75 3.97 -15.39
C TYR A 29 -1.33 5.26 -15.95
N ALA A 30 -1.24 5.41 -17.28
CA ALA A 30 -1.99 6.42 -18.00
C ALA A 30 -2.39 5.91 -19.38
N GLU A 31 -3.61 6.17 -19.79
CA GLU A 31 -4.06 5.92 -21.16
C GLU A 31 -3.44 6.93 -22.10
N ILE A 32 -2.95 6.43 -23.23
CA ILE A 32 -2.39 7.23 -24.32
C ILE A 32 -3.51 7.52 -25.30
N GLU A 33 -3.89 8.79 -25.45
CA GLU A 33 -4.77 9.23 -26.51
C GLU A 33 -3.94 9.60 -27.75
N PRO A 34 -4.07 8.86 -28.87
CA PRO A 34 -3.35 9.16 -30.11
C PRO A 34 -4.15 10.10 -31.02
N ASP A 35 -3.45 10.82 -31.89
CA ASP A 35 -4.04 11.49 -33.04
C ASP A 35 -4.38 10.47 -34.17
N GLN A 36 -4.95 10.98 -35.26
CA GLN A 36 -5.31 10.16 -36.43
C GLN A 36 -4.11 9.45 -37.10
N ILE A 37 -2.88 9.87 -36.80
CA ILE A 37 -1.63 9.32 -37.33
C ILE A 37 -0.94 8.43 -36.31
N GLY A 38 -1.54 8.24 -35.11
CA GLY A 38 -1.01 7.40 -34.03
C GLY A 38 0.01 8.09 -33.10
N ARG A 39 0.17 9.43 -33.20
CA ARG A 39 1.05 10.17 -32.27
C ARG A 39 0.32 10.51 -30.98
N PRO A 40 0.96 10.39 -29.82
CA PRO A 40 0.32 10.70 -28.55
C PRO A 40 0.02 12.21 -28.42
N ILE A 41 -1.24 12.56 -28.22
CA ILE A 41 -1.70 13.92 -28.01
C ILE A 41 -2.04 14.21 -26.54
N ALA A 42 -2.51 13.18 -25.80
CA ALA A 42 -2.78 13.31 -24.37
C ALA A 42 -2.42 12.03 -23.59
N LEU A 43 -2.21 12.20 -22.29
CA LEU A 43 -2.02 11.11 -21.33
C LEU A 43 -3.03 11.32 -20.19
N HIS A 44 -3.90 10.34 -19.99
CA HIS A 44 -4.93 10.35 -18.96
C HIS A 44 -4.54 9.41 -17.82
N PRO A 45 -4.16 9.93 -16.64
CA PRO A 45 -3.74 9.07 -15.52
C PRO A 45 -4.90 8.20 -15.04
N ILE A 46 -4.61 6.90 -14.83
CA ILE A 46 -5.57 5.91 -14.32
C ILE A 46 -5.06 5.40 -12.99
N HIS A 47 -5.94 5.40 -11.98
CA HIS A 47 -5.57 4.91 -10.64
C HIS A 47 -5.22 3.42 -10.69
N PRO A 48 -4.12 2.97 -10.06
CA PRO A 48 -3.65 1.58 -10.15
C PRO A 48 -4.67 0.53 -9.69
N ASP A 49 -5.53 0.83 -8.72
CA ASP A 49 -6.58 -0.10 -8.26
C ASP A 49 -7.63 -0.42 -9.33
N ARG A 50 -7.66 0.35 -10.41
CA ARG A 50 -8.59 0.18 -11.53
C ARG A 50 -7.99 -0.60 -12.68
N VAL A 51 -6.71 -0.94 -12.62
CA VAL A 51 -5.97 -1.54 -13.75
C VAL A 51 -5.46 -2.91 -13.37
N GLU A 52 -5.83 -3.91 -14.16
CA GLU A 52 -5.27 -5.24 -14.10
C GLU A 52 -4.42 -5.50 -15.35
N VAL A 53 -3.23 -6.06 -15.14
CA VAL A 53 -2.30 -6.38 -16.24
C VAL A 53 -2.45 -7.84 -16.60
N CYS A 54 -2.92 -8.11 -17.80
CA CYS A 54 -3.21 -9.42 -18.30
C CYS A 54 -2.31 -9.79 -19.49
N ARG A 55 -2.24 -11.09 -19.79
CA ARG A 55 -1.57 -11.59 -20.96
C ARG A 55 -2.58 -12.32 -21.85
N ALA A 56 -2.65 -11.94 -23.10
CA ALA A 56 -3.55 -12.55 -24.07
C ALA A 56 -3.16 -14.02 -24.31
N LEU A 57 -4.11 -14.93 -24.14
CA LEU A 57 -3.95 -16.36 -24.45
C LEU A 57 -4.23 -16.62 -25.92
N GLU A 58 -5.18 -15.89 -26.48
CA GLU A 58 -5.60 -15.96 -27.87
C GLU A 58 -5.59 -14.55 -28.49
N GLU A 59 -5.74 -14.50 -29.82
CA GLU A 59 -5.90 -13.24 -30.52
C GLU A 59 -7.17 -12.53 -30.07
N THR A 60 -7.05 -11.29 -29.62
CA THR A 60 -8.16 -10.47 -29.18
C THR A 60 -8.01 -9.03 -29.64
N TYR A 61 -9.00 -8.18 -29.37
CA TYR A 61 -8.98 -6.78 -29.75
C TYR A 61 -9.21 -5.90 -28.52
N ASP A 62 -8.59 -4.75 -28.50
CA ASP A 62 -8.84 -3.77 -27.45
C ASP A 62 -10.17 -3.01 -27.69
N SER A 63 -10.56 -2.16 -26.75
CA SER A 63 -11.82 -1.39 -26.82
C SER A 63 -11.86 -0.41 -28.01
N TYR A 64 -10.74 -0.16 -28.67
CA TYR A 64 -10.61 0.72 -29.82
C TYR A 64 -10.44 -0.03 -31.14
N GLY A 65 -10.43 -1.37 -31.10
CA GLY A 65 -10.25 -2.22 -32.26
C GLY A 65 -8.80 -2.51 -32.65
N ASP A 66 -7.84 -2.14 -31.79
CA ASP A 66 -6.43 -2.51 -32.00
C ASP A 66 -6.23 -4.00 -31.66
N LYS A 67 -5.55 -4.70 -32.54
CA LYS A 67 -5.26 -6.14 -32.40
C LYS A 67 -4.22 -6.38 -31.30
N ILE A 68 -4.50 -7.37 -30.45
CA ILE A 68 -3.62 -7.88 -29.41
C ILE A 68 -3.28 -9.33 -29.78
N ALA A 69 -2.00 -9.61 -30.01
CA ALA A 69 -1.54 -10.95 -30.39
C ALA A 69 -1.44 -11.87 -29.15
N PRO A 70 -1.52 -13.21 -29.36
CA PRO A 70 -1.28 -14.17 -28.29
C PRO A 70 0.09 -13.94 -27.63
N GLY A 71 0.13 -13.92 -26.29
CA GLY A 71 1.34 -13.64 -25.51
C GLY A 71 1.60 -12.16 -25.24
N GLU A 72 0.95 -11.22 -25.92
CA GLU A 72 1.07 -9.79 -25.62
C GLU A 72 0.39 -9.41 -24.31
N LEU A 73 0.93 -8.38 -23.66
CA LEU A 73 0.30 -7.78 -22.49
C LEU A 73 -0.83 -6.84 -22.92
N TYR A 74 -1.91 -6.89 -22.18
CA TYR A 74 -2.99 -5.92 -22.26
C TYR A 74 -3.46 -5.51 -20.86
N TYR A 75 -4.27 -4.49 -20.79
CA TYR A 75 -4.70 -3.88 -19.54
C TYR A 75 -6.22 -3.86 -19.48
N GLU A 76 -6.77 -4.43 -18.41
CA GLU A 76 -8.18 -4.33 -18.09
C GLU A 76 -8.38 -3.14 -17.16
N VAL A 77 -9.20 -2.19 -17.58
CA VAL A 77 -9.47 -0.96 -16.84
C VAL A 77 -10.91 -0.94 -16.38
N ASN A 78 -11.10 -0.95 -15.07
CA ASN A 78 -12.43 -0.85 -14.47
C ASN A 78 -12.89 0.62 -14.45
N ASN A 79 -13.88 0.95 -15.28
CA ASN A 79 -14.49 2.28 -15.36
C ASN A 79 -15.75 2.41 -14.48
N GLY A 80 -15.90 1.52 -13.48
CA GLY A 80 -17.05 1.54 -12.58
C GLY A 80 -18.36 1.27 -13.31
N THR A 81 -19.27 2.22 -13.27
CA THR A 81 -20.60 2.11 -13.92
C THR A 81 -20.55 2.02 -15.44
N GLN A 82 -19.45 2.43 -16.06
CA GLN A 82 -19.28 2.37 -17.53
C GLN A 82 -18.74 1.01 -18.00
N GLY A 83 -18.44 0.08 -17.08
CA GLY A 83 -17.96 -1.26 -17.40
C GLY A 83 -16.44 -1.34 -17.52
N MET A 84 -15.97 -2.45 -18.12
CA MET A 84 -14.56 -2.74 -18.34
C MET A 84 -14.11 -2.23 -19.71
N ALA A 85 -12.94 -1.58 -19.74
CA ALA A 85 -12.25 -1.25 -20.98
C ALA A 85 -10.98 -2.11 -21.10
N TYR A 86 -10.68 -2.55 -22.32
CA TYR A 86 -9.49 -3.32 -22.64
C TYR A 86 -8.55 -2.44 -23.46
N LEU A 87 -7.33 -2.27 -22.99
CA LEU A 87 -6.32 -1.44 -23.64
C LEU A 87 -5.12 -2.27 -24.04
N SER A 88 -4.70 -2.16 -25.27
CA SER A 88 -3.45 -2.76 -25.76
C SER A 88 -2.23 -2.06 -25.13
N ALA A 89 -1.09 -2.73 -25.11
CA ALA A 89 0.17 -2.17 -24.60
C ALA A 89 0.59 -0.88 -25.33
N ARG A 90 0.11 -0.66 -26.54
CA ARG A 90 0.37 0.55 -27.33
C ARG A 90 -0.38 1.77 -26.81
N ARG A 91 -1.52 1.54 -26.12
CA ARG A 91 -2.38 2.58 -25.56
C ARG A 91 -2.17 2.81 -24.06
N MET A 92 -1.24 2.08 -23.46
CA MET A 92 -0.97 2.22 -22.03
C MET A 92 0.45 2.72 -21.79
N PHE A 93 0.55 3.88 -21.17
CA PHE A 93 1.78 4.35 -20.53
C PHE A 93 1.87 3.72 -19.15
N HIS A 94 2.84 2.83 -18.94
CA HIS A 94 3.01 2.09 -17.71
C HIS A 94 4.40 2.30 -17.13
N ILE A 95 4.47 2.91 -15.95
CA ILE A 95 5.69 2.97 -15.11
C ILE A 95 5.59 1.89 -14.05
N ARG A 96 6.52 0.96 -14.09
CA ARG A 96 6.65 -0.10 -13.08
C ARG A 96 7.55 0.36 -11.95
N GLY A 97 7.16 0.02 -10.73
CA GLY A 97 8.00 0.13 -9.55
C GLY A 97 9.04 -0.98 -9.48
N MET A 98 9.40 -1.37 -8.27
CA MET A 98 10.39 -2.43 -8.02
C MET A 98 9.87 -3.79 -8.51
N GLY A 99 10.78 -4.66 -8.96
CA GLY A 99 10.47 -6.01 -9.43
C GLY A 99 10.90 -6.23 -10.89
N ASP A 100 10.90 -7.49 -11.30
CA ASP A 100 11.33 -7.97 -12.62
C ASP A 100 10.16 -8.47 -13.51
N GLY A 101 8.95 -8.50 -12.95
CA GLY A 101 7.73 -8.93 -13.63
C GLY A 101 7.05 -7.83 -14.46
N PRO A 102 5.94 -8.18 -15.12
CA PRO A 102 5.11 -7.23 -15.87
C PRO A 102 4.40 -6.23 -14.94
N VAL A 103 4.26 -6.55 -13.67
CA VAL A 103 3.66 -5.72 -12.62
C VAL A 103 4.71 -5.40 -11.58
N GLY A 104 4.87 -4.14 -11.26
CA GLY A 104 5.79 -3.68 -10.22
C GLY A 104 5.23 -3.90 -8.82
N MET A 105 6.13 -4.04 -7.86
CA MET A 105 5.83 -4.19 -6.44
C MET A 105 5.92 -2.83 -5.74
N SER A 106 4.99 -2.54 -4.84
CA SER A 106 5.07 -1.32 -4.04
C SER A 106 6.18 -1.40 -2.99
N VAL A 107 6.71 -0.23 -2.60
CA VAL A 107 7.68 -0.15 -1.50
C VAL A 107 7.10 -0.72 -0.21
N ALA A 108 5.80 -0.54 0.03
CA ALA A 108 5.11 -1.10 1.19
C ALA A 108 5.05 -2.63 1.17
N GLN A 109 4.81 -3.25 0.00
CA GLN A 109 4.84 -4.70 -0.16
C GLN A 109 6.27 -5.26 0.05
N TYR A 110 7.27 -4.58 -0.53
CA TYR A 110 8.66 -4.97 -0.36
C TYR A 110 9.11 -4.92 1.10
N ALA A 111 8.73 -3.88 1.82
CA ALA A 111 9.07 -3.67 3.23
C ALA A 111 8.04 -4.25 4.21
N ALA A 112 7.07 -5.05 3.77
CA ALA A 112 5.93 -5.49 4.59
C ALA A 112 6.35 -6.18 5.89
N GLN A 113 7.39 -7.03 5.85
CA GLN A 113 7.93 -7.68 7.04
C GLN A 113 8.51 -6.68 8.04
N SER A 114 9.34 -5.74 7.56
CA SER A 114 9.97 -4.71 8.40
C SER A 114 8.94 -3.79 9.02
N ILE A 115 7.92 -3.39 8.25
CA ILE A 115 6.78 -2.60 8.73
C ILE A 115 5.97 -3.38 9.77
N GLY A 116 5.75 -4.68 9.55
CA GLY A 116 5.07 -5.56 10.49
C GLY A 116 5.80 -5.66 11.82
N TRP A 117 7.11 -5.81 11.80
CA TRP A 117 7.94 -5.86 13.01
C TRP A 117 7.95 -4.52 13.75
N ALA A 118 8.08 -3.41 13.03
CA ALA A 118 8.02 -2.07 13.63
C ALA A 118 6.67 -1.83 14.32
N LYS A 119 5.57 -2.23 13.67
CA LYS A 119 4.22 -2.15 14.23
C LYS A 119 4.06 -3.01 15.49
N ALA A 120 4.55 -4.25 15.47
CA ALA A 120 4.51 -5.14 16.62
C ALA A 120 5.33 -4.59 17.80
N ALA A 121 6.53 -4.07 17.55
CA ALA A 121 7.36 -3.42 18.56
C ALA A 121 6.69 -2.17 19.15
N GLN A 122 6.06 -1.35 18.31
CA GLN A 122 5.30 -0.18 18.74
C GLN A 122 4.10 -0.56 19.61
N MET A 123 3.35 -1.58 19.22
CA MET A 123 2.21 -2.08 20.01
C MET A 123 2.66 -2.66 21.35
N PHE A 124 3.75 -3.46 21.33
CA PHE A 124 4.35 -3.99 22.57
C PHE A 124 4.81 -2.86 23.49
N GLY A 125 5.55 -1.89 22.96
CA GLY A 125 6.01 -0.74 23.72
C GLY A 125 4.85 0.09 24.30
N ALA A 126 3.82 0.36 23.51
CA ALA A 126 2.63 1.07 23.94
C ALA A 126 1.90 0.32 25.08
N ALA A 127 1.74 -1.00 24.95
CA ALA A 127 1.13 -1.83 25.98
C ALA A 127 2.00 -1.90 27.25
N PHE A 128 3.32 -2.08 27.09
CA PHE A 128 4.26 -2.13 28.21
C PHE A 128 4.29 -0.82 29.00
N PHE A 129 4.43 0.31 28.32
CA PHE A 129 4.44 1.63 28.96
C PHE A 129 3.05 2.05 29.45
N GLY A 130 1.98 1.70 28.73
CA GLY A 130 0.61 1.96 29.12
C GLY A 130 0.22 1.23 30.41
N ASN A 131 0.78 0.03 30.63
CA ASN A 131 0.61 -0.73 31.87
C ASN A 131 1.63 -0.37 32.96
N GLY A 132 2.32 0.78 32.83
CA GLY A 132 3.27 1.27 33.85
C GLY A 132 4.59 0.53 33.86
N ALA A 133 5.02 -0.03 32.70
CA ALA A 133 6.28 -0.78 32.57
C ALA A 133 6.43 -1.91 33.61
N ASN A 134 5.33 -2.56 33.96
CA ASN A 134 5.32 -3.64 34.95
C ASN A 134 6.17 -4.82 34.48
N VAL A 135 7.36 -4.93 35.03
CA VAL A 135 8.17 -6.14 34.97
C VAL A 135 7.49 -7.20 35.82
N SER A 136 7.33 -8.42 35.29
CA SER A 136 6.80 -9.54 36.07
C SER A 136 7.69 -9.79 37.28
N LEU A 137 7.32 -9.22 38.43
CA LEU A 137 8.04 -9.36 39.66
C LEU A 137 7.38 -10.43 40.52
N VAL A 138 8.14 -11.42 40.92
CA VAL A 138 7.69 -12.42 41.88
C VAL A 138 8.18 -12.04 43.26
N VAL A 139 7.24 -11.58 44.11
CA VAL A 139 7.51 -11.28 45.51
C VAL A 139 7.37 -12.56 46.31
N LYS A 140 8.47 -13.09 46.88
CA LYS A 140 8.48 -14.24 47.74
C LYS A 140 8.49 -13.77 49.21
N ASN A 141 7.46 -14.10 49.98
CA ASN A 141 7.43 -13.88 51.39
C ASN A 141 8.05 -15.06 52.15
N LYS A 142 8.90 -14.80 53.16
CA LYS A 142 9.51 -15.82 53.98
C LYS A 142 8.57 -16.42 55.03
N ILE A 143 7.46 -15.76 55.32
CA ILE A 143 6.45 -16.13 56.32
C ILE A 143 5.10 -16.28 55.60
N ALA A 144 4.31 -17.26 56.01
CA ALA A 144 2.96 -17.46 55.48
C ALA A 144 2.09 -16.25 55.86
N ILE A 145 1.48 -15.63 54.85
CA ILE A 145 0.61 -14.48 54.98
C ILE A 145 -0.84 -14.93 54.89
N SER A 146 -1.73 -14.32 55.66
CA SER A 146 -3.17 -14.58 55.55
C SER A 146 -3.72 -14.10 54.19
N PRO A 147 -4.82 -14.69 53.67
CA PRO A 147 -5.43 -14.27 52.41
C PRO A 147 -5.77 -12.77 52.36
N GLU A 148 -6.13 -12.19 53.48
CA GLU A 148 -6.40 -10.75 53.61
C GLU A 148 -5.13 -9.90 53.52
N GLY A 149 -4.03 -10.37 54.13
CA GLY A 149 -2.73 -9.73 54.04
C GLY A 149 -2.18 -9.78 52.60
N LEU A 150 -2.41 -10.86 51.89
CA LEU A 150 -2.02 -11.00 50.48
C LEU A 150 -2.75 -9.97 49.58
N LYS A 151 -4.07 -9.83 49.77
CA LYS A 151 -4.87 -8.84 49.04
C LYS A 151 -4.41 -7.39 49.32
N LYS A 152 -4.10 -7.07 50.56
CA LYS A 152 -3.61 -5.75 50.97
C LYS A 152 -2.27 -5.45 50.32
N GLN A 153 -1.33 -6.43 50.32
CA GLN A 153 -0.02 -6.31 49.73
C GLN A 153 -0.10 -6.17 48.20
N GLN A 154 -1.00 -6.90 47.55
CA GLN A 154 -1.26 -6.75 46.10
C GLN A 154 -1.80 -5.35 45.78
N ALA A 155 -2.71 -4.83 46.54
CA ALA A 155 -3.27 -3.50 46.34
C ALA A 155 -2.23 -2.39 46.52
N GLU A 156 -1.41 -2.48 47.60
CA GLU A 156 -0.30 -1.54 47.84
C GLU A 156 0.75 -1.59 46.72
N PHE A 157 1.09 -2.80 46.27
CA PHE A 157 2.04 -2.98 45.16
C PHE A 157 1.48 -2.40 43.87
N ALA A 158 0.20 -2.67 43.54
CA ALA A 158 -0.48 -2.09 42.41
C ALA A 158 -0.49 -0.56 42.45
N ALA A 159 -0.76 0.03 43.62
CA ALA A 159 -0.77 1.48 43.80
C ALA A 159 0.60 2.14 43.57
N LEU A 160 1.68 1.43 43.92
CA LEU A 160 3.05 1.95 43.82
C LEU A 160 3.65 1.79 42.42
N TYR A 161 3.29 0.72 41.70
CA TYR A 161 3.97 0.33 40.49
C TYR A 161 3.10 0.31 39.24
N THR A 162 1.76 0.48 39.34
CA THR A 162 0.87 0.56 38.18
C THR A 162 0.46 1.98 37.88
N GLY A 163 0.41 2.33 36.59
CA GLY A 163 -0.08 3.61 36.08
C GLY A 163 1.01 4.50 35.46
N PRO A 164 0.63 5.39 34.54
CA PRO A 164 1.56 6.22 33.77
C PRO A 164 2.37 7.22 34.62
N ARG A 165 1.97 7.47 35.86
CA ARG A 165 2.68 8.37 36.78
C ARG A 165 3.84 7.69 37.53
N ASN A 166 3.87 6.36 37.57
CA ASN A 166 4.88 5.57 38.28
C ASN A 166 5.92 4.91 37.36
N ALA A 167 5.87 5.16 36.05
CA ALA A 167 6.91 4.79 35.11
C ALA A 167 8.10 5.78 35.27
N ARG A 168 9.00 5.46 36.21
CA ARG A 168 10.32 6.12 36.36
C ARG A 168 11.42 5.16 36.01
#